data_4c1cc18b3a977176255fce2feee41cc9
#
_entry.id   4c1cc18b3a977176255fce2feee41cc9
#
_cell.length_a   1.000
_cell.length_b   1.000
_cell.length_c   1.000
_cell.angle_alpha   90.00
_cell.angle_beta   90.00
_cell.angle_gamma   90.00
#
_symmetry.space_group_name_H-M   'P 1'
#
loop_
_entity.id
_entity.type
_entity.pdbx_description
1 polymer ?
#
loop_
_entity_poly.entity_id
_entity_poly.type
_entity_poly.pdbx_seq_one_letter_code
_entity_poly.pdbx_strand_id
1 'polypeptide(L)'
;MKVENKVMPNEKQMEEFLEEGNDEPIFMVNLLKFKEKAEYPDKRETDLSGREAYAIYGAEVVKHLEKVGGKPIFGSDVIRLMLGEVEELWDQVAIAMYPSRKAMLKMISDPDYIESAQHRVAGLAGQLNIETKIRNNEGF
;
A
#
# COMPACT_ATOMS: atom_id res chain seq x y z
N MET A 1 -8.74 4.74 -19.85
CA MET A 1 -8.84 3.76 -18.75
C MET A 1 -9.37 4.45 -17.50
N LYS A 2 -10.49 3.96 -17.00
CA LYS A 2 -11.10 4.54 -15.80
C LYS A 2 -10.39 4.07 -14.54
N VAL A 3 -10.05 5.01 -13.66
CA VAL A 3 -9.38 4.71 -12.39
C VAL A 3 -10.24 5.23 -11.25
N GLU A 4 -10.38 4.42 -10.20
CA GLU A 4 -11.13 4.79 -9.01
C GLU A 4 -10.28 4.49 -7.77
N ASN A 5 -9.95 5.52 -7.01
CA ASN A 5 -9.12 5.43 -5.81
C ASN A 5 -9.92 4.99 -4.60
N LYS A 6 -9.34 4.09 -3.81
CA LYS A 6 -9.90 3.64 -2.53
C LYS A 6 -8.76 3.47 -1.52
N VAL A 7 -9.11 3.38 -0.26
CA VAL A 7 -8.13 3.08 0.79
C VAL A 7 -8.37 1.72 1.45
N MET A 8 -9.46 1.06 1.09
CA MET A 8 -9.81 -0.28 1.58
C MET A 8 -10.31 -1.14 0.42
N PRO A 9 -10.03 -2.45 0.43
CA PRO A 9 -10.56 -3.36 -0.59
C PRO A 9 -12.07 -3.54 -0.43
N ASN A 10 -12.75 -3.85 -1.54
CA ASN A 10 -14.15 -4.25 -1.48
C ASN A 10 -14.27 -5.75 -1.22
N GLU A 11 -15.51 -6.24 -1.01
CA GLU A 11 -15.79 -7.64 -0.72
C GLU A 11 -15.24 -8.59 -1.77
N LYS A 12 -15.45 -8.27 -3.04
CA LYS A 12 -14.99 -9.12 -4.15
C LYS A 12 -13.48 -9.22 -4.19
N GLN A 13 -12.79 -8.11 -3.98
CA GLN A 13 -11.33 -8.08 -3.94
C GLN A 13 -10.80 -8.94 -2.79
N MET A 14 -11.43 -8.85 -1.63
CA MET A 14 -11.05 -9.68 -0.48
C MET A 14 -11.31 -11.17 -0.74
N GLU A 15 -12.45 -11.52 -1.32
CA GLU A 15 -12.77 -12.90 -1.67
C GLU A 15 -11.74 -13.48 -2.62
N GLU A 16 -11.39 -12.77 -3.68
CA GLU A 16 -10.39 -13.21 -4.65
C GLU A 16 -9.01 -13.37 -3.99
N PHE A 17 -8.64 -12.44 -3.11
CA PHE A 17 -7.37 -12.50 -2.41
C PHE A 17 -7.30 -13.67 -1.42
N LEU A 18 -8.43 -14.09 -0.87
CA LEU A 18 -8.53 -15.21 0.08
C LEU A 18 -8.60 -16.57 -0.61
N GLU A 19 -8.71 -16.62 -1.93
CA GLU A 19 -8.75 -17.89 -2.67
C GLU A 19 -7.49 -18.73 -2.41
N GLU A 20 -7.68 -20.03 -2.29
CA GLU A 20 -6.59 -20.97 -2.09
C GLU A 20 -5.73 -21.14 -3.34
N GLY A 21 -4.49 -21.59 -3.15
CA GLY A 21 -3.67 -22.11 -4.22
C GLY A 21 -2.48 -21.28 -4.63
N ASN A 22 -2.17 -20.18 -3.93
CA ASN A 22 -0.99 -19.40 -4.25
C ASN A 22 -0.15 -19.13 -3.00
N ASP A 23 0.85 -19.99 -2.78
CA ASP A 23 1.84 -19.82 -1.70
C ASP A 23 3.14 -19.18 -2.21
N GLU A 24 3.10 -18.61 -3.40
CA GLU A 24 4.27 -17.95 -3.99
C GLU A 24 4.41 -16.52 -3.49
N PRO A 25 5.65 -15.98 -3.52
CA PRO A 25 5.85 -14.57 -3.19
C PRO A 25 5.04 -13.63 -4.08
N ILE A 26 4.48 -12.62 -3.47
CA ILE A 26 3.76 -11.56 -4.17
C ILE A 26 4.48 -10.23 -4.00
N PHE A 27 4.42 -9.40 -5.02
CA PHE A 27 4.99 -8.07 -5.02
C PHE A 27 3.84 -7.08 -5.21
N MET A 28 3.50 -6.40 -4.13
CA MET A 28 2.36 -5.48 -4.12
C MET A 28 2.82 -4.10 -4.55
N VAL A 29 2.34 -3.67 -5.70
CA VAL A 29 2.62 -2.34 -6.23
C VAL A 29 1.58 -1.37 -5.71
N ASN A 30 2.04 -0.36 -5.00
CA ASN A 30 1.18 0.66 -4.42
C ASN A 30 1.36 1.98 -5.14
N LEU A 31 0.29 2.49 -5.69
CA LEU A 31 0.21 3.84 -6.24
C LEU A 31 -0.56 4.67 -5.22
N LEU A 32 0.07 5.71 -4.69
CA LEU A 32 -0.43 6.43 -3.52
C LEU A 32 -0.74 7.88 -3.83
N LYS A 33 -1.89 8.33 -3.33
CA LYS A 33 -2.31 9.72 -3.39
C LYS A 33 -2.53 10.22 -1.97
N PHE A 34 -1.90 11.32 -1.59
CA PHE A 34 -1.99 11.84 -0.22
C PHE A 34 -3.04 12.94 -0.10
N LYS A 35 -3.64 13.00 1.08
CA LYS A 35 -4.43 14.15 1.50
C LYS A 35 -3.50 15.34 1.70
N GLU A 36 -4.01 16.53 1.49
CA GLU A 36 -3.26 17.74 1.81
C GLU A 36 -2.99 17.83 3.31
N LYS A 37 -4.01 17.60 4.12
CA LYS A 37 -3.93 17.53 5.58
C LYS A 37 -4.39 16.16 6.05
N ALA A 38 -3.63 15.56 6.97
CA ALA A 38 -3.98 14.27 7.54
C ALA A 38 -5.30 14.34 8.33
N GLU A 39 -6.09 13.29 8.22
CA GLU A 39 -7.36 13.13 8.95
C GLU A 39 -7.39 11.76 9.58
N TYR A 40 -7.15 11.70 10.89
CA TYR A 40 -7.13 10.43 11.60
C TYR A 40 -8.52 9.86 11.83
N PRO A 41 -8.69 8.53 11.70
CA PRO A 41 -10.00 7.89 11.91
C PRO A 41 -10.58 8.14 13.31
N ASP A 42 -9.73 8.27 14.32
CA ASP A 42 -10.14 8.55 15.70
C ASP A 42 -10.40 10.02 15.97
N LYS A 43 -10.29 10.86 14.94
CA LYS A 43 -10.55 12.31 14.98
C LYS A 43 -9.61 13.10 15.89
N ARG A 44 -8.42 12.54 16.21
CA ARG A 44 -7.41 13.31 16.92
C ARG A 44 -7.00 14.53 16.10
N GLU A 45 -6.66 15.60 16.77
CA GLU A 45 -6.12 16.79 16.12
C GLU A 45 -4.69 16.53 15.67
N THR A 46 -4.33 17.08 14.52
CA THR A 46 -2.99 16.94 13.98
C THR A 46 -2.67 18.12 13.05
N ASP A 47 -1.42 18.51 13.02
CA ASP A 47 -0.91 19.50 12.07
C ASP A 47 -0.17 18.83 10.90
N LEU A 48 -0.14 17.51 10.88
CA LEU A 48 0.57 16.77 9.84
C LEU A 48 -0.14 16.89 8.48
N SER A 49 0.66 16.92 7.42
CA SER A 49 0.15 16.72 6.07
C SER A 49 -0.18 15.24 5.88
N GLY A 50 -0.92 14.92 4.84
CA GLY A 50 -1.18 13.52 4.48
C GLY A 50 0.11 12.77 4.20
N ARG A 51 1.03 13.39 3.49
CA ARG A 51 2.36 12.82 3.21
C ARG A 51 3.14 12.52 4.49
N GLU A 52 3.11 13.44 5.45
CA GLU A 52 3.81 13.26 6.72
C GLU A 52 3.21 12.13 7.55
N ALA A 53 1.89 12.03 7.61
CA ALA A 53 1.22 10.93 8.30
C ALA A 53 1.57 9.58 7.65
N TYR A 54 1.53 9.51 6.32
CA TYR A 54 1.89 8.30 5.61
C TYR A 54 3.36 7.91 5.83
N ALA A 55 4.24 8.91 5.96
CA ALA A 55 5.67 8.66 6.24
C ALA A 55 5.87 7.95 7.58
N ILE A 56 5.03 8.25 8.58
CA ILE A 56 5.05 7.52 9.86
C ILE A 56 4.70 6.05 9.61
N TYR A 57 3.63 5.80 8.87
CA TYR A 57 3.25 4.44 8.50
C TYR A 57 4.39 3.74 7.75
N GLY A 58 4.97 4.40 6.77
CA GLY A 58 6.06 3.84 5.97
C GLY A 58 7.28 3.42 6.79
N ALA A 59 7.60 4.17 7.83
CA ALA A 59 8.68 3.83 8.74
C ALA A 59 8.33 2.63 9.63
N GLU A 60 7.09 2.58 10.11
CA GLU A 60 6.63 1.52 11.02
C GLU A 60 6.35 0.19 10.32
N VAL A 61 5.86 0.24 9.09
CA VAL A 61 5.45 -0.97 8.36
C VAL A 61 6.61 -1.91 8.07
N VAL A 62 7.83 -1.41 8.02
CA VAL A 62 9.03 -2.23 7.78
C VAL A 62 9.12 -3.37 8.80
N LYS A 63 8.89 -3.08 10.07
CA LYS A 63 8.91 -4.08 11.15
C LYS A 63 7.80 -5.11 10.99
N HIS A 64 6.62 -4.65 10.58
CA HIS A 64 5.48 -5.55 10.37
C HIS A 64 5.72 -6.48 9.18
N LEU A 65 6.34 -5.98 8.12
CA LEU A 65 6.77 -6.80 6.98
C LEU A 65 7.78 -7.86 7.42
N GLU A 66 8.80 -7.47 8.16
CA GLU A 66 9.84 -8.37 8.64
C GLU A 66 9.27 -9.52 9.47
N LYS A 67 8.30 -9.25 10.32
CA LYS A 67 7.64 -10.28 11.15
C LYS A 67 7.04 -11.41 10.34
N VAL A 68 6.62 -11.16 9.12
CA VAL A 68 5.97 -12.15 8.25
C VAL A 68 6.86 -12.59 7.10
N GLY A 69 8.14 -12.24 7.15
CA GLY A 69 9.11 -12.63 6.12
C GLY A 69 9.08 -11.78 4.87
N GLY A 70 8.39 -10.66 4.92
CA GLY A 70 8.35 -9.69 3.83
C GLY A 70 9.43 -8.64 3.92
N LYS A 71 9.46 -7.76 2.95
CA LYS A 71 10.40 -6.64 2.95
C LYS A 71 9.96 -5.54 1.98
N PRO A 72 10.36 -4.28 2.24
CA PRO A 72 10.21 -3.23 1.24
C PRO A 72 11.16 -3.49 0.08
N ILE A 73 10.70 -3.28 -1.14
CA ILE A 73 11.48 -3.50 -2.37
C ILE A 73 11.87 -2.18 -3.01
N PHE A 74 10.93 -1.24 -3.08
CA PHE A 74 11.12 0.00 -3.81
C PHE A 74 10.20 1.09 -3.26
N GLY A 75 10.73 2.28 -3.10
CA GLY A 75 9.94 3.45 -2.72
C GLY A 75 10.44 4.65 -3.49
N SER A 76 9.52 5.46 -4.01
CA SER A 76 9.90 6.63 -4.81
C SER A 76 8.82 7.68 -4.80
N ASP A 77 9.23 8.92 -4.98
CA ASP A 77 8.30 10.03 -5.19
C ASP A 77 8.05 10.20 -6.68
N VAL A 78 6.81 10.38 -7.05
CA VAL A 78 6.43 10.63 -8.45
C VAL A 78 6.80 12.07 -8.81
N ILE A 79 7.45 12.23 -9.96
CA ILE A 79 7.92 13.54 -10.43
C ILE A 79 6.98 14.11 -11.47
N ARG A 80 6.72 13.34 -12.53
CA ARG A 80 5.89 13.79 -13.64
C ARG A 80 5.45 12.61 -14.49
N LEU A 81 4.41 12.84 -15.25
CA LEU A 81 3.95 11.89 -16.25
C LEU A 81 4.73 12.15 -17.55
N MET A 82 5.52 11.19 -17.98
CA MET A 82 6.28 11.30 -19.21
C MET A 82 5.44 10.97 -20.43
N LEU A 83 4.50 10.04 -20.28
CA LEU A 83 3.68 9.53 -21.36
C LEU A 83 2.29 9.20 -20.86
N GLY A 84 1.27 9.49 -21.64
CA GLY A 84 -0.12 9.22 -21.30
C GLY A 84 -0.79 10.40 -20.61
N GLU A 85 -2.04 10.20 -20.23
CA GLU A 85 -2.83 11.21 -19.53
C GLU A 85 -3.60 10.57 -18.38
N VAL A 86 -3.72 11.29 -17.29
CA VAL A 86 -4.48 10.89 -16.11
C VAL A 86 -5.06 12.15 -15.49
N GLU A 87 -6.27 12.08 -14.94
CA GLU A 87 -6.92 13.25 -14.35
C GLU A 87 -6.08 13.82 -13.20
N GLU A 88 -5.52 12.96 -12.38
CA GLU A 88 -4.75 13.35 -11.21
C GLU A 88 -3.60 12.36 -11.03
N LEU A 89 -2.38 12.89 -11.04
CA LEU A 89 -1.20 12.06 -10.96
C LEU A 89 -0.98 11.56 -9.52
N TRP A 90 -0.46 10.36 -9.40
CA TRP A 90 -0.06 9.76 -8.13
C TRP A 90 1.10 10.53 -7.50
N ASP A 91 1.21 10.45 -6.17
CA ASP A 91 2.27 11.14 -5.42
C ASP A 91 3.47 10.25 -5.16
N GLN A 92 3.24 8.95 -4.96
CA GLN A 92 4.30 8.04 -4.55
C GLN A 92 4.04 6.64 -5.09
N VAL A 93 5.12 5.91 -5.36
CA VAL A 93 5.08 4.48 -5.70
C VAL A 93 5.85 3.74 -4.62
N ALA A 94 5.25 2.68 -4.09
CA ALA A 94 5.90 1.81 -3.11
C ALA A 94 5.62 0.35 -3.47
N ILE A 95 6.65 -0.48 -3.42
CA ILE A 95 6.51 -1.90 -3.71
C ILE A 95 6.98 -2.69 -2.49
N ALA A 96 6.13 -3.57 -1.99
CA ALA A 96 6.44 -4.45 -0.87
C ALA A 96 6.31 -5.90 -1.31
N MET A 97 7.23 -6.75 -0.84
CA MET A 97 7.18 -8.18 -1.08
C MET A 97 6.64 -8.90 0.15
N TYR A 98 5.79 -9.86 -0.09
CA TYR A 98 5.31 -10.82 0.92
C TYR A 98 5.62 -12.23 0.42
N PRO A 99 6.04 -13.16 1.30
CA PRO A 99 6.30 -14.54 0.86
C PRO A 99 5.07 -15.26 0.32
N SER A 100 3.87 -14.78 0.70
CA SER A 100 2.60 -15.34 0.24
C SER A 100 1.46 -14.37 0.57
N ARG A 101 0.29 -14.61 0.00
CA ARG A 101 -0.94 -13.88 0.39
C ARG A 101 -1.24 -14.08 1.87
N LYS A 102 -1.04 -15.29 2.38
CA LYS A 102 -1.26 -15.61 3.79
C LYS A 102 -0.39 -14.76 4.71
N ALA A 103 0.86 -14.54 4.33
CA ALA A 103 1.77 -13.69 5.09
C ALA A 103 1.26 -12.25 5.18
N MET A 104 0.77 -11.70 4.06
CA MET A 104 0.18 -10.38 4.04
C MET A 104 -1.06 -10.31 4.93
N LEU A 105 -1.95 -11.30 4.84
CA LEU A 105 -3.16 -11.36 5.67
C LEU A 105 -2.81 -11.46 7.16
N LYS A 106 -1.77 -12.21 7.49
CA LYS A 106 -1.28 -12.30 8.87
C LYS A 106 -0.80 -10.94 9.37
N MET A 107 -0.06 -10.21 8.55
CA MET A 107 0.41 -8.87 8.90
C MET A 107 -0.75 -7.91 9.16
N ILE A 108 -1.69 -7.81 8.22
CA ILE A 108 -2.79 -6.84 8.33
C ILE A 108 -3.79 -7.18 9.43
N SER A 109 -3.74 -8.41 9.96
CA SER A 109 -4.57 -8.85 11.08
C SER A 109 -3.89 -8.66 12.43
N ASP A 110 -2.61 -8.33 12.46
CA ASP A 110 -1.85 -8.11 13.68
C ASP A 110 -2.29 -6.80 14.34
N PRO A 111 -2.66 -6.80 15.64
CA PRO A 111 -3.05 -5.58 16.35
C PRO A 111 -2.01 -4.45 16.27
N ASP A 112 -0.72 -4.79 16.28
CA ASP A 112 0.35 -3.79 16.18
C ASP A 112 0.33 -3.12 14.79
N TYR A 113 0.10 -3.90 13.73
CA TYR A 113 -0.06 -3.36 12.39
C TYR A 113 -1.29 -2.45 12.30
N ILE A 114 -2.41 -2.88 12.86
CA ILE A 114 -3.67 -2.13 12.83
C ILE A 114 -3.47 -0.73 13.45
N GLU A 115 -2.68 -0.64 14.50
CA GLU A 115 -2.36 0.65 15.12
C GLU A 115 -1.53 1.52 14.17
N SER A 116 -0.49 0.97 13.55
CA SER A 116 0.31 1.69 12.55
C SER A 116 -0.52 2.12 11.34
N ALA A 117 -1.47 1.30 10.94
CA ALA A 117 -2.34 1.55 9.78
C ALA A 117 -3.23 2.79 9.94
N GLN A 118 -3.40 3.31 11.15
CA GLN A 118 -4.13 4.57 11.34
C GLN A 118 -3.43 5.73 10.64
N HIS A 119 -2.10 5.72 10.63
CA HIS A 119 -1.31 6.75 9.92
C HIS A 119 -1.48 6.62 8.41
N ARG A 120 -1.58 5.41 7.91
CA ARG A 120 -1.86 5.15 6.50
C ARG A 120 -3.22 5.75 6.09
N VAL A 121 -4.26 5.40 6.82
CA VAL A 121 -5.62 5.90 6.54
C VAL A 121 -5.69 7.42 6.70
N ALA A 122 -5.02 7.97 7.70
CA ALA A 122 -4.99 9.40 7.94
C ALA A 122 -4.38 10.17 6.76
N GLY A 123 -3.38 9.59 6.12
CA GLY A 123 -2.61 10.26 5.06
C GLY A 123 -3.13 10.06 3.65
N LEU A 124 -3.84 8.96 3.38
CA LEU A 124 -4.23 8.60 2.01
C LEU A 124 -5.55 9.22 1.56
N ALA A 125 -5.49 9.94 0.45
CA ALA A 125 -6.69 10.32 -0.30
C ALA A 125 -7.16 9.18 -1.19
N GLY A 126 -6.24 8.34 -1.64
CA GLY A 126 -6.56 7.18 -2.45
C GLY A 126 -5.35 6.32 -2.74
N GLN A 127 -5.61 5.11 -3.22
CA GLN A 127 -4.57 4.14 -3.52
C GLN A 127 -5.05 3.15 -4.57
N LEU A 128 -4.11 2.69 -5.39
CA LEU A 128 -4.26 1.41 -6.07
C LEU A 128 -3.22 0.48 -5.46
N ASN A 129 -3.65 -0.73 -5.15
CA ASN A 129 -2.79 -1.77 -4.62
C ASN A 129 -2.90 -2.96 -5.57
N ILE A 130 -1.81 -3.22 -6.30
CA ILE A 130 -1.82 -4.15 -7.41
C ILE A 130 -0.95 -5.35 -7.06
N GLU A 131 -1.57 -6.52 -7.00
CA GLU A 131 -0.85 -7.76 -6.78
C GLU A 131 -0.11 -8.14 -8.06
N THR A 132 1.20 -8.38 -7.94
CA THR A 132 2.03 -8.83 -9.05
C THR A 132 2.86 -10.03 -8.63
N LYS A 133 3.26 -10.80 -9.62
CA LYS A 133 4.16 -11.93 -9.46
C LYS A 133 5.42 -11.63 -10.26
N ILE A 134 6.58 -11.84 -9.68
CA ILE A 134 7.82 -11.58 -10.38
C ILE A 134 7.97 -12.52 -11.59
N ARG A 135 8.43 -11.99 -12.68
CA ARG A 135 8.73 -12.79 -13.87
C ARG A 135 10.06 -13.48 -13.66
N ASN A 136 10.10 -14.77 -14.00
CA ASN A 136 11.28 -15.59 -13.84
C ASN A 136 11.98 -15.78 -15.19
N ASN A 137 12.48 -14.70 -15.74
CA ASN A 137 13.15 -14.74 -17.02
C ASN A 137 14.13 -13.57 -17.17
N GLU A 138 14.86 -13.56 -18.26
CA GLU A 138 15.77 -12.49 -18.59
C GLU A 138 15.00 -11.27 -19.09
N GLY A 139 15.43 -10.08 -18.68
CA GLY A 139 14.81 -8.83 -19.03
C GLY A 139 13.49 -8.61 -18.31
N PHE A 140 12.57 -8.01 -19.00
CA PHE A 140 11.26 -7.68 -18.42
C PHE A 140 10.22 -8.82 -18.58
#